data_a6ecbfa8c6250cc0708d47e664ac734f
#
_entry.id   a6ecbfa8c6250cc0708d47e664ac734f
#
_cell.length_a   1.000
_cell.length_b   1.000
_cell.length_c   1.000
_cell.angle_alpha   90.00
_cell.angle_beta   90.00
_cell.angle_gamma   90.00
#
_symmetry.space_group_name_H-M   'P 1'
#
loop_
_entity.id
_entity.type
_entity.pdbx_description
1 polymer ?
#
loop_
_entity_poly.entity_id
_entity_poly.type
_entity_poly.pdbx_seq_one_letter_code
_entity_poly.pdbx_strand_id
1 'polypeptide(L)'
;MPEYWWAARTSALSLDPTLDLPELAPAAFAQLRPLIHKGWEMVLVAAELARPSLDPTQLLSDYDRCLPTALAARGWASAQLQHVLEGVRAEGIARDRPAWLARHRFFPGVVERLQSLADETSGWVVLTTKGAAFARELLEAAGLQPLQLFGHESGSKPAVLARLQQQHRAPLWFIEDRRLTLAAVRACPELDPVRCFLVSWGYLAPGDSRNLPAGISLLTPEAFAGPLADWH
;
A
#
# COMPACT_ATOMS: atom_id res chain seq x y z
N MET A 1 10.23 -0.64 2.33
CA MET A 1 10.94 -0.62 1.02
C MET A 1 11.63 -1.94 0.66
N PRO A 2 12.40 -2.62 1.54
CA PRO A 2 13.18 -3.81 1.12
C PRO A 2 12.34 -4.92 0.48
N GLU A 3 11.17 -5.25 1.05
CA GLU A 3 10.30 -6.27 0.48
C GLU A 3 9.72 -5.87 -0.86
N TYR A 4 9.28 -4.63 -1.02
CA TYR A 4 8.72 -4.16 -2.28
C TYR A 4 9.70 -4.29 -3.44
N TRP A 5 10.96 -3.88 -3.21
CA TRP A 5 11.99 -4.00 -4.23
C TRP A 5 12.37 -5.45 -4.49
N TRP A 6 12.59 -6.24 -3.43
CA TRP A 6 12.91 -7.66 -3.57
C TRP A 6 11.84 -8.41 -4.38
N ALA A 7 10.57 -8.23 -4.04
CA ALA A 7 9.49 -8.90 -4.74
C ALA A 7 9.35 -8.41 -6.19
N ALA A 8 9.43 -7.10 -6.42
CA ALA A 8 9.34 -6.49 -7.75
C ALA A 8 10.51 -6.94 -8.64
N ARG A 9 11.74 -6.86 -8.13
CA ARG A 9 12.96 -7.29 -8.83
C ARG A 9 12.92 -8.79 -9.19
N THR A 10 12.61 -9.64 -8.22
CA THR A 10 12.55 -11.09 -8.43
C THR A 10 11.47 -11.44 -9.47
N SER A 11 10.31 -10.79 -9.39
CA SER A 11 9.23 -10.99 -10.36
C SER A 11 9.62 -10.50 -11.77
N ALA A 12 10.25 -9.34 -11.88
CA ALA A 12 10.69 -8.81 -13.17
C ALA A 12 11.73 -9.73 -13.82
N LEU A 13 12.72 -10.21 -13.05
CA LEU A 13 13.75 -11.14 -13.52
C LEU A 13 13.20 -12.53 -13.89
N SER A 14 12.11 -12.99 -13.26
CA SER A 14 11.46 -14.24 -13.66
C SER A 14 10.73 -14.14 -15.00
N LEU A 15 10.26 -12.93 -15.36
CA LEU A 15 9.60 -12.64 -16.64
C LEU A 15 10.60 -12.33 -17.75
N ASP A 16 11.68 -11.63 -17.41
CA ASP A 16 12.75 -11.25 -18.33
C ASP A 16 14.12 -11.34 -17.61
N PRO A 17 14.80 -12.50 -17.73
CA PRO A 17 16.09 -12.71 -17.09
C PRO A 17 17.24 -11.83 -17.62
N THR A 18 17.01 -11.11 -18.71
CA THR A 18 18.04 -10.24 -19.33
C THR A 18 18.10 -8.85 -18.69
N LEU A 19 17.17 -8.53 -17.79
CA LEU A 19 17.15 -7.25 -17.11
C LEU A 19 18.35 -7.09 -16.16
N ASP A 20 19.03 -5.96 -16.26
CA ASP A 20 20.07 -5.57 -15.31
C ASP A 20 19.44 -4.77 -14.16
N LEU A 21 19.21 -5.45 -13.04
CA LEU A 21 18.54 -4.88 -11.87
C LEU A 21 19.42 -5.04 -10.62
N PRO A 22 19.76 -3.93 -9.93
CA PRO A 22 20.60 -3.97 -8.74
C PRO A 22 19.93 -4.75 -7.60
N GLU A 23 20.72 -5.30 -6.67
CA GLU A 23 20.17 -5.99 -5.49
C GLU A 23 19.45 -5.04 -4.55
N LEU A 24 19.99 -3.85 -4.36
CA LEU A 24 19.39 -2.80 -3.52
C LEU A 24 18.45 -1.94 -4.34
N ALA A 25 17.37 -1.49 -3.68
CA ALA A 25 16.39 -0.60 -4.31
C ALA A 25 17.06 0.69 -4.80
N PRO A 26 16.98 1.03 -6.10
CA PRO A 26 17.50 2.30 -6.60
C PRO A 26 16.66 3.46 -6.03
N ALA A 27 17.28 4.64 -5.91
CA ALA A 27 16.62 5.84 -5.40
C ALA A 27 15.34 6.18 -6.19
N ALA A 28 15.37 5.99 -7.52
CA ALA A 28 14.23 6.22 -8.39
C ALA A 28 13.01 5.34 -8.02
N PHE A 29 13.22 4.08 -7.59
CA PHE A 29 12.14 3.22 -7.14
C PHE A 29 11.47 3.77 -5.87
N ALA A 30 12.27 4.29 -4.94
CA ALA A 30 11.75 4.92 -3.73
C ALA A 30 10.95 6.20 -4.03
N GLN A 31 11.40 7.01 -5.01
CA GLN A 31 10.69 8.21 -5.45
C GLN A 31 9.38 7.89 -6.16
N LEU A 32 9.32 6.79 -6.92
CA LEU A 32 8.11 6.34 -7.62
C LEU A 32 7.10 5.65 -6.69
N ARG A 33 7.53 5.17 -5.51
CA ARG A 33 6.67 4.40 -4.60
C ARG A 33 5.33 5.09 -4.24
N PRO A 34 5.26 6.41 -4.00
CA PRO A 34 4.00 7.10 -3.73
C PRO A 34 2.99 7.02 -4.89
N LEU A 35 3.46 6.88 -6.12
CA LEU A 35 2.62 6.81 -7.32
C LEU A 35 2.06 5.41 -7.58
N ILE A 36 2.70 4.37 -7.05
CA ILE A 36 2.30 2.97 -7.26
C ILE A 36 0.94 2.70 -6.60
N HIS A 37 -0.07 2.35 -7.41
CA HIS A 37 -1.43 2.13 -6.96
C HIS A 37 -1.72 0.67 -6.61
N LYS A 38 -1.17 -0.26 -7.39
CA LYS A 38 -1.44 -1.70 -7.28
C LYS A 38 -0.13 -2.47 -7.18
N GLY A 39 -0.15 -3.64 -6.54
CA GLY A 39 1.04 -4.45 -6.34
C GLY A 39 1.80 -4.77 -7.62
N TRP A 40 1.11 -5.14 -8.68
CA TRP A 40 1.70 -5.52 -9.96
C TRP A 40 2.50 -4.38 -10.63
N GLU A 41 2.14 -3.12 -10.38
CA GLU A 41 2.83 -1.96 -10.94
C GLU A 41 4.29 -1.91 -10.51
N MET A 42 4.62 -2.42 -9.32
CA MET A 42 6.00 -2.49 -8.83
C MET A 42 6.89 -3.33 -9.74
N VAL A 43 6.35 -4.42 -10.30
CA VAL A 43 7.08 -5.31 -11.22
C VAL A 43 7.41 -4.57 -12.51
N LEU A 44 6.42 -3.87 -13.07
CA LEU A 44 6.60 -3.08 -14.28
C LEU A 44 7.59 -1.94 -14.06
N VAL A 45 7.45 -1.19 -12.95
CA VAL A 45 8.36 -0.10 -12.58
C VAL A 45 9.79 -0.62 -12.44
N ALA A 46 10.01 -1.79 -11.80
CA ALA A 46 11.33 -2.38 -11.70
C ALA A 46 11.91 -2.67 -13.08
N ALA A 47 11.13 -3.28 -13.97
CA ALA A 47 11.57 -3.58 -15.33
C ALA A 47 11.85 -2.32 -16.16
N GLU A 48 11.04 -1.27 -16.00
CA GLU A 48 11.31 0.00 -16.70
C GLU A 48 12.59 0.68 -16.19
N LEU A 49 12.87 0.63 -14.89
CA LEU A 49 14.10 1.17 -14.32
C LEU A 49 15.40 0.45 -14.80
N ALA A 50 15.28 -0.75 -15.37
CA ALA A 50 16.39 -1.43 -16.03
C ALA A 50 16.73 -0.88 -17.44
N ARG A 51 15.88 0.00 -18.01
CA ARG A 51 16.12 0.54 -19.36
C ARG A 51 17.15 1.67 -19.30
N PRO A 52 18.29 1.55 -20.01
CA PRO A 52 19.31 2.60 -19.99
C PRO A 52 18.82 3.97 -20.51
N SER A 53 17.80 3.96 -21.37
CA SER A 53 17.24 5.18 -21.99
C SER A 53 16.09 5.79 -21.17
N LEU A 54 15.71 5.20 -20.03
CA LEU A 54 14.64 5.75 -19.22
C LEU A 54 15.14 6.97 -18.44
N ASP A 55 14.43 8.07 -18.58
CA ASP A 55 14.50 9.17 -17.64
C ASP A 55 13.46 8.96 -16.53
N PRO A 56 13.87 8.66 -15.28
CA PRO A 56 12.92 8.48 -14.17
C PRO A 56 12.03 9.69 -13.92
N THR A 57 12.47 10.90 -14.28
CA THR A 57 11.68 12.13 -14.10
C THR A 57 10.45 12.14 -15.01
N GLN A 58 10.55 11.56 -16.20
CA GLN A 58 9.41 11.40 -17.09
C GLN A 58 8.36 10.46 -16.50
N LEU A 59 8.81 9.35 -15.89
CA LEU A 59 7.91 8.41 -15.24
C LEU A 59 7.25 9.04 -13.99
N LEU A 60 7.99 9.89 -13.25
CA LEU A 60 7.45 10.64 -12.11
C LEU A 60 6.39 11.66 -12.52
N SER A 61 6.60 12.36 -13.65
CA SER A 61 5.69 13.44 -14.09
C SER A 61 4.41 12.94 -14.76
N ASP A 62 4.42 11.73 -15.35
CA ASP A 62 3.35 11.24 -16.21
C ASP A 62 3.09 9.73 -16.01
N TYR A 63 3.09 9.32 -14.74
CA TYR A 63 3.02 7.93 -14.31
C TYR A 63 1.86 7.16 -14.95
N ASP A 64 0.64 7.69 -14.82
CA ASP A 64 -0.59 7.02 -15.28
C ASP A 64 -0.65 6.84 -16.79
N ARG A 65 0.00 7.72 -17.57
CA ARG A 65 0.12 7.59 -19.02
C ARG A 65 1.24 6.64 -19.43
N CYS A 66 2.35 6.65 -18.71
CA CYS A 66 3.50 5.81 -19.03
C CYS A 66 3.25 4.32 -18.78
N LEU A 67 2.50 3.97 -17.72
CA LEU A 67 2.28 2.57 -17.36
C LEU A 67 1.61 1.72 -18.44
N PRO A 68 0.45 2.13 -19.02
CA PRO A 68 -0.18 1.35 -20.09
C PRO A 68 0.74 1.18 -21.30
N THR A 69 1.49 2.21 -21.65
CA THR A 69 2.45 2.17 -22.77
C THR A 69 3.58 1.16 -22.49
N ALA A 70 4.12 1.18 -21.27
CA ALA A 70 5.17 0.23 -20.86
C ALA A 70 4.66 -1.22 -20.82
N LEU A 71 3.44 -1.47 -20.33
CA LEU A 71 2.80 -2.80 -20.38
C LEU A 71 2.71 -3.31 -21.80
N ALA A 72 2.16 -2.49 -22.71
CA ALA A 72 2.00 -2.84 -24.11
C ALA A 72 3.34 -3.11 -24.80
N ALA A 73 4.35 -2.27 -24.56
CA ALA A 73 5.68 -2.42 -25.15
C ALA A 73 6.38 -3.73 -24.74
N ARG A 74 6.09 -4.24 -23.53
CA ARG A 74 6.63 -5.52 -23.04
C ARG A 74 5.74 -6.72 -23.39
N GLY A 75 4.55 -6.51 -23.91
CA GLY A 75 3.56 -7.58 -24.13
C GLY A 75 3.08 -8.23 -22.81
N TRP A 76 3.16 -7.51 -21.70
CA TRP A 76 2.75 -8.01 -20.40
C TRP A 76 1.32 -7.61 -20.05
N ALA A 77 0.66 -8.43 -19.23
CA ALA A 77 -0.67 -8.14 -18.68
C ALA A 77 -0.59 -7.89 -17.17
N SER A 78 -1.40 -6.96 -16.66
CA SER A 78 -1.43 -6.64 -15.22
C SER A 78 -1.78 -7.85 -14.35
N ALA A 79 -2.69 -8.71 -14.80
CA ALA A 79 -3.04 -9.95 -14.09
C ALA A 79 -1.86 -10.94 -14.03
N GLN A 80 -1.07 -11.04 -15.11
CA GLN A 80 0.16 -11.85 -15.15
C GLN A 80 1.16 -11.32 -14.13
N LEU A 81 1.42 -10.01 -14.11
CA LEU A 81 2.36 -9.40 -13.17
C LEU A 81 1.92 -9.59 -11.71
N GLN A 82 0.62 -9.47 -11.44
CA GLN A 82 0.08 -9.72 -10.10
C GLN A 82 0.28 -11.17 -9.68
N HIS A 83 -0.01 -12.12 -10.56
CA HIS A 83 0.16 -13.54 -10.30
C HIS A 83 1.64 -13.89 -10.01
N VAL A 84 2.57 -13.40 -10.83
CA VAL A 84 4.02 -13.62 -10.61
C VAL A 84 4.48 -12.99 -9.31
N LEU A 85 4.06 -11.76 -8.99
CA LEU A 85 4.39 -11.10 -7.74
C LEU A 85 3.93 -11.90 -6.51
N GLU A 86 2.74 -12.45 -6.56
CA GLU A 86 2.20 -13.27 -5.47
C GLU A 86 2.89 -14.61 -5.37
N GLY A 87 3.23 -15.24 -6.49
CA GLY A 87 4.03 -16.45 -6.54
C GLY A 87 5.40 -16.27 -5.88
N VAL A 88 6.12 -15.21 -6.22
CA VAL A 88 7.42 -14.87 -5.62
C VAL A 88 7.30 -14.68 -4.10
N ARG A 89 6.25 -14.04 -3.61
CA ARG A 89 6.00 -13.88 -2.18
C ARG A 89 5.71 -15.21 -1.50
N ALA A 90 4.85 -16.03 -2.08
CA ALA A 90 4.50 -17.35 -1.55
C ALA A 90 5.72 -18.27 -1.48
N GLU A 91 6.55 -18.30 -2.53
CA GLU A 91 7.80 -19.05 -2.55
C GLU A 91 8.80 -18.54 -1.52
N GLY A 92 8.89 -17.21 -1.36
CA GLY A 92 9.74 -16.59 -0.35
C GLY A 92 9.36 -17.01 1.07
N ILE A 93 8.07 -17.04 1.38
CA ILE A 93 7.55 -17.51 2.67
C ILE A 93 7.82 -19.02 2.83
N ALA A 94 7.53 -19.82 1.83
CA ALA A 94 7.72 -21.26 1.88
C ALA A 94 9.19 -21.66 2.07
N ARG A 95 10.13 -20.90 1.47
CA ARG A 95 11.56 -21.14 1.55
C ARG A 95 12.16 -20.68 2.87
N ASP A 96 11.84 -19.47 3.31
CA ASP A 96 12.39 -18.85 4.52
C ASP A 96 11.46 -17.73 5.00
N ARG A 97 10.42 -18.12 5.76
CA ARG A 97 9.45 -17.19 6.33
C ARG A 97 10.11 -16.12 7.22
N PRO A 98 11.04 -16.46 8.13
CA PRO A 98 11.74 -15.45 8.93
C PRO A 98 12.48 -14.41 8.09
N ALA A 99 13.22 -14.83 7.06
CA ALA A 99 13.91 -13.90 6.17
C ALA A 99 12.93 -13.04 5.36
N TRP A 100 11.78 -13.57 4.94
CA TRP A 100 10.75 -12.80 4.28
C TRP A 100 10.14 -11.76 5.22
N LEU A 101 9.81 -12.13 6.45
CA LEU A 101 9.30 -11.21 7.48
C LEU A 101 10.30 -10.10 7.78
N ALA A 102 11.59 -10.41 7.91
CA ALA A 102 12.65 -9.44 8.18
C ALA A 102 12.79 -8.32 7.12
N ARG A 103 12.23 -8.52 5.93
CA ARG A 103 12.17 -7.49 4.88
C ARG A 103 11.10 -6.42 5.13
N HIS A 104 10.22 -6.66 6.12
CA HIS A 104 9.13 -5.75 6.45
C HIS A 104 9.44 -5.00 7.74
N ARG A 105 8.94 -3.77 7.80
CA ARG A 105 8.96 -2.98 9.02
C ARG A 105 7.66 -2.19 9.10
N PHE A 106 7.02 -2.26 10.23
CA PHE A 106 5.95 -1.34 10.57
C PHE A 106 6.53 0.07 10.78
N PHE A 107 5.73 1.09 10.54
CA PHE A 107 6.11 2.42 10.94
C PHE A 107 6.19 2.50 12.47
N PRO A 108 7.10 3.33 13.02
CA PRO A 108 7.25 3.46 14.48
C PRO A 108 5.91 3.80 15.15
N GLY A 109 5.65 3.18 16.29
CA GLY A 109 4.45 3.41 17.11
C GLY A 109 3.14 2.77 16.59
N VAL A 110 3.13 2.22 15.37
CA VAL A 110 1.88 1.65 14.80
C VAL A 110 1.47 0.37 15.50
N VAL A 111 2.39 -0.54 15.79
CA VAL A 111 2.08 -1.81 16.46
C VAL A 111 1.54 -1.55 17.85
N GLU A 112 2.25 -0.74 18.62
CA GLU A 112 1.90 -0.36 19.99
C GLU A 112 0.51 0.31 20.03
N ARG A 113 0.27 1.22 19.09
CA ARG A 113 -1.02 1.91 19.00
C ARG A 113 -2.18 0.97 18.66
N LEU A 114 -2.01 0.07 17.70
CA LEU A 114 -3.05 -0.89 17.34
C LEU A 114 -3.35 -1.87 18.48
N GLN A 115 -2.35 -2.23 19.29
CA GLN A 115 -2.55 -3.06 20.48
C GLN A 115 -3.35 -2.31 21.56
N SER A 116 -3.07 -1.02 21.77
CA SER A 116 -3.76 -0.20 22.78
C SER A 116 -5.21 0.18 22.41
N LEU A 117 -5.62 0.06 21.15
CA LEU A 117 -7.00 0.37 20.74
C LEU A 117 -8.06 -0.49 21.44
N ALA A 118 -7.71 -1.70 21.86
CA ALA A 118 -8.61 -2.56 22.64
C ALA A 118 -9.01 -1.91 23.98
N ASP A 119 -8.14 -1.12 24.59
CA ASP A 119 -8.38 -0.42 25.86
C ASP A 119 -9.36 0.75 25.69
N GLU A 120 -9.51 1.25 24.44
CA GLU A 120 -10.45 2.32 24.09
C GLU A 120 -11.81 1.80 23.60
N THR A 121 -12.11 0.50 23.80
CA THR A 121 -13.33 -0.15 23.32
C THR A 121 -13.57 -0.02 21.82
N SER A 122 -12.50 0.16 21.06
CA SER A 122 -12.52 0.36 19.62
C SER A 122 -11.97 -0.86 18.89
N GLY A 123 -12.71 -1.34 17.89
CA GLY A 123 -12.24 -2.36 16.98
C GLY A 123 -11.56 -1.75 15.75
N TRP A 124 -10.67 -2.49 15.13
CA TRP A 124 -10.02 -2.07 13.89
C TRP A 124 -10.00 -3.18 12.85
N VAL A 125 -9.97 -2.76 11.61
CA VAL A 125 -9.91 -3.64 10.43
C VAL A 125 -8.76 -3.20 9.53
N VAL A 126 -8.28 -4.10 8.70
CA VAL A 126 -7.22 -3.81 7.72
C VAL A 126 -7.78 -3.85 6.30
N LEU A 127 -7.55 -2.77 5.55
CA LEU A 127 -7.79 -2.67 4.12
C LEU A 127 -6.45 -2.43 3.41
N THR A 128 -5.99 -3.39 2.62
CA THR A 128 -4.66 -3.31 1.99
C THR A 128 -4.70 -3.67 0.50
N THR A 129 -3.76 -3.10 -0.27
CA THR A 129 -3.50 -3.51 -1.65
C THR A 129 -2.58 -4.73 -1.74
N LYS A 130 -2.07 -5.24 -0.62
CA LYS A 130 -1.39 -6.54 -0.52
C LYS A 130 -2.47 -7.63 -0.46
N GLY A 131 -2.22 -8.84 -0.97
CA GLY A 131 -3.11 -9.99 -0.77
C GLY A 131 -3.32 -10.28 0.72
N ALA A 132 -4.54 -10.66 1.12
CA ALA A 132 -4.88 -10.87 2.54
C ALA A 132 -3.99 -11.92 3.20
N ALA A 133 -3.64 -13.00 2.49
CA ALA A 133 -2.74 -14.03 3.02
C ALA A 133 -1.39 -13.46 3.47
N PHE A 134 -0.77 -12.61 2.62
CA PHE A 134 0.52 -12.00 2.95
C PHE A 134 0.43 -10.94 4.04
N ALA A 135 -0.68 -10.21 4.12
CA ALA A 135 -0.92 -9.26 5.19
C ALA A 135 -1.11 -9.98 6.53
N ARG A 136 -1.80 -11.12 6.54
CA ARG A 136 -1.98 -11.97 7.72
C ARG A 136 -0.65 -12.42 8.31
N GLU A 137 0.28 -12.89 7.49
CA GLU A 137 1.63 -13.28 7.91
C GLU A 137 2.35 -12.18 8.71
N LEU A 138 2.20 -10.92 8.25
CA LEU A 138 2.81 -9.77 8.92
C LEU A 138 2.13 -9.42 10.22
N LEU A 139 0.80 -9.44 10.24
CA LEU A 139 0.01 -9.12 11.43
C LEU A 139 0.23 -10.14 12.53
N GLU A 140 0.18 -11.43 12.19
CA GLU A 140 0.44 -12.54 13.14
C GLU A 140 1.86 -12.47 13.71
N ALA A 141 2.87 -12.20 12.88
CA ALA A 141 4.25 -12.04 13.33
C ALA A 141 4.44 -10.84 14.28
N ALA A 142 3.58 -9.82 14.19
CA ALA A 142 3.58 -8.65 15.07
C ALA A 142 2.62 -8.79 16.26
N GLY A 143 1.94 -9.94 16.44
CA GLY A 143 0.94 -10.13 17.49
C GLY A 143 -0.31 -9.27 17.31
N LEU A 144 -0.65 -8.88 16.07
CA LEU A 144 -1.78 -8.02 15.74
C LEU A 144 -2.96 -8.85 15.21
N GLN A 145 -4.14 -8.62 15.77
CA GLN A 145 -5.37 -9.33 15.42
C GLN A 145 -6.49 -8.34 15.07
N PRO A 146 -6.63 -7.94 13.79
CA PRO A 146 -7.76 -7.13 13.35
C PRO A 146 -9.07 -7.91 13.42
N LEU A 147 -10.20 -7.23 13.61
CA LEU A 147 -11.52 -7.84 13.50
C LEU A 147 -11.77 -8.46 12.12
N GLN A 148 -11.30 -7.78 11.08
CA GLN A 148 -11.39 -8.23 9.69
C GLN A 148 -10.16 -7.76 8.90
N LEU A 149 -9.79 -8.52 7.87
CA LEU A 149 -8.68 -8.23 6.97
C LEU A 149 -9.15 -8.36 5.52
N PHE A 150 -9.01 -7.27 4.77
CA PHE A 150 -9.38 -7.17 3.36
C PHE A 150 -8.13 -6.89 2.52
N GLY A 151 -7.74 -7.85 1.69
CA GLY A 151 -6.70 -7.72 0.68
C GLY A 151 -7.23 -7.10 -0.61
N HIS A 152 -6.37 -6.98 -1.62
CA HIS A 152 -6.76 -6.42 -2.93
C HIS A 152 -7.88 -7.24 -3.62
N GLU A 153 -7.98 -8.52 -3.32
CA GLU A 153 -9.02 -9.44 -3.82
C GLU A 153 -10.42 -9.11 -3.31
N SER A 154 -10.53 -8.31 -2.25
CA SER A 154 -11.82 -7.91 -1.67
C SER A 154 -12.49 -6.76 -2.43
N GLY A 155 -11.82 -6.19 -3.43
CA GLY A 155 -12.28 -5.08 -4.23
C GLY A 155 -11.65 -3.73 -3.83
N SER A 156 -12.22 -2.63 -4.32
CA SER A 156 -11.71 -1.30 -4.02
C SER A 156 -11.98 -0.90 -2.56
N LYS A 157 -11.11 -0.05 -2.00
CA LYS A 157 -11.27 0.43 -0.61
C LYS A 157 -12.62 1.15 -0.39
N PRO A 158 -13.12 2.02 -1.30
CA PRO A 158 -14.46 2.58 -1.16
C PRO A 158 -15.56 1.50 -1.09
N ALA A 159 -15.51 0.47 -1.94
CA ALA A 159 -16.50 -0.60 -1.93
C ALA A 159 -16.46 -1.42 -0.62
N VAL A 160 -15.28 -1.66 -0.05
CA VAL A 160 -15.13 -2.32 1.25
C VAL A 160 -15.68 -1.44 2.37
N LEU A 161 -15.36 -0.14 2.37
CA LEU A 161 -15.86 0.81 3.37
C LEU A 161 -17.39 0.91 3.34
N ALA A 162 -18.01 0.93 2.15
CA ALA A 162 -19.46 0.94 2.01
C ALA A 162 -20.11 -0.31 2.64
N ARG A 163 -19.52 -1.49 2.44
CA ARG A 163 -19.99 -2.73 3.09
C ARG A 163 -19.83 -2.67 4.62
N LEU A 164 -18.68 -2.18 5.11
CA LEU A 164 -18.44 -2.03 6.54
C LEU A 164 -19.44 -1.07 7.19
N GLN A 165 -19.75 0.04 6.53
CA GLN A 165 -20.71 1.02 7.01
C GLN A 165 -22.13 0.45 7.11
N GLN A 166 -22.51 -0.45 6.21
CA GLN A 166 -23.79 -1.15 6.27
C GLN A 166 -23.84 -2.19 7.41
N GLN A 167 -22.69 -2.81 7.72
CA GLN A 167 -22.59 -3.86 8.73
C GLN A 167 -22.47 -3.31 10.16
N HIS A 168 -21.91 -2.11 10.31
CA HIS A 168 -21.60 -1.51 11.61
C HIS A 168 -22.34 -0.19 11.79
N ARG A 169 -22.95 -0.02 12.97
CA ARG A 169 -23.60 1.25 13.36
C ARG A 169 -22.61 2.27 13.95
N ALA A 170 -21.43 1.82 14.34
CA ALA A 170 -20.40 2.68 14.89
C ALA A 170 -19.78 3.57 13.78
N PRO A 171 -19.32 4.77 14.13
CA PRO A 171 -18.60 5.63 13.20
C PRO A 171 -17.36 4.91 12.63
N LEU A 172 -17.15 5.01 11.33
CA LEU A 172 -15.96 4.49 10.67
C LEU A 172 -14.93 5.60 10.49
N TRP A 173 -13.69 5.28 10.85
CA TRP A 173 -12.54 6.14 10.64
C TRP A 173 -11.59 5.43 9.70
N PHE A 174 -11.25 6.08 8.61
CA PHE A 174 -10.38 5.52 7.58
C PHE A 174 -9.03 6.24 7.57
N ILE A 175 -7.98 5.51 7.95
CA ILE A 175 -6.60 5.97 8.04
C ILE A 175 -5.83 5.43 6.83
N GLU A 176 -5.18 6.32 6.07
CA GLU A 176 -4.56 5.97 4.79
C GLU A 176 -3.35 6.88 4.54
N ASP A 177 -2.34 6.37 3.84
CA ASP A 177 -1.15 7.13 3.44
C ASP A 177 -1.22 7.63 1.98
N ARG A 178 -2.34 7.40 1.27
CA ARG A 178 -2.51 7.81 -0.12
C ARG A 178 -3.65 8.81 -0.27
N ARG A 179 -3.29 10.05 -0.56
CA ARG A 179 -4.25 11.14 -0.79
C ARG A 179 -5.33 10.79 -1.83
N LEU A 180 -4.92 10.19 -2.96
CA LEU A 180 -5.86 9.80 -4.02
C LEU A 180 -6.89 8.77 -3.56
N THR A 181 -6.50 7.84 -2.68
CA THR A 181 -7.44 6.86 -2.10
C THR A 181 -8.48 7.55 -1.22
N LEU A 182 -8.06 8.50 -0.39
CA LEU A 182 -8.96 9.29 0.45
C LEU A 182 -9.89 10.18 -0.41
N ALA A 183 -9.34 10.79 -1.46
CA ALA A 183 -10.14 11.58 -2.40
C ALA A 183 -11.22 10.71 -3.10
N ALA A 184 -10.88 9.47 -3.47
CA ALA A 184 -11.85 8.54 -4.03
C ALA A 184 -12.96 8.16 -3.03
N VAL A 185 -12.63 8.04 -1.73
CA VAL A 185 -13.64 7.85 -0.67
C VAL A 185 -14.54 9.07 -0.55
N ARG A 186 -13.96 10.30 -0.55
CA ARG A 186 -14.76 11.55 -0.47
C ARG A 186 -15.63 11.79 -1.72
N ALA A 187 -15.28 11.20 -2.86
CA ALA A 187 -16.10 11.28 -4.07
C ALA A 187 -17.34 10.36 -4.04
N CYS A 188 -17.48 9.49 -3.03
CA CYS A 188 -18.64 8.59 -2.86
C CYS A 188 -19.59 9.19 -1.81
N PRO A 189 -20.77 9.72 -2.17
CA PRO A 189 -21.70 10.35 -1.22
C PRO A 189 -22.14 9.42 -0.08
N GLU A 190 -22.28 8.12 -0.35
CA GLU A 190 -22.61 7.12 0.66
C GLU A 190 -21.55 6.97 1.75
N LEU A 191 -20.32 7.47 1.51
CA LEU A 191 -19.20 7.43 2.45
C LEU A 191 -18.98 8.77 3.18
N ASP A 192 -19.85 9.76 3.00
CA ASP A 192 -19.76 11.04 3.72
C ASP A 192 -19.65 10.89 5.25
N PRO A 193 -20.32 9.92 5.91
CA PRO A 193 -20.15 9.72 7.35
C PRO A 193 -18.77 9.14 7.76
N VAL A 194 -17.95 8.62 6.82
CA VAL A 194 -16.63 8.07 7.13
C VAL A 194 -15.65 9.21 7.38
N ARG A 195 -15.02 9.25 8.55
CA ARG A 195 -13.95 10.20 8.83
C ARG A 195 -12.66 9.74 8.15
N CYS A 196 -12.04 10.61 7.37
CA CYS A 196 -10.86 10.30 6.57
C CYS A 196 -9.62 11.00 7.12
N PHE A 197 -8.55 10.24 7.34
CA PHE A 197 -7.29 10.73 7.86
C PHE A 197 -6.14 10.36 6.92
N LEU A 198 -5.39 11.36 6.46
CA LEU A 198 -4.13 11.16 5.78
C LEU A 198 -3.00 11.15 6.81
N VAL A 199 -2.26 10.04 6.91
CA VAL A 199 -1.09 9.99 7.81
C VAL A 199 0.08 10.78 7.22
N SER A 200 0.83 11.48 8.08
CA SER A 200 1.98 12.29 7.65
C SER A 200 3.29 11.49 7.47
N TRP A 201 3.29 10.19 7.80
CA TRP A 201 4.50 9.34 7.83
C TRP A 201 4.51 8.20 6.80
N GLY A 202 3.53 8.12 5.89
CA GLY A 202 3.43 7.07 4.88
C GLY A 202 4.26 7.32 3.63
N TYR A 203 3.88 6.65 2.54
CA TYR A 203 4.47 6.86 1.22
C TYR A 203 3.78 8.01 0.49
N LEU A 204 4.06 9.24 0.95
CA LEU A 204 3.47 10.46 0.43
C LEU A 204 4.28 11.02 -0.73
N ALA A 205 3.60 11.52 -1.76
CA ALA A 205 4.23 12.37 -2.75
C ALA A 205 4.50 13.77 -2.16
N PRO A 206 5.50 14.51 -2.70
CA PRO A 206 5.74 15.88 -2.28
C PRO A 206 4.49 16.75 -2.39
N GLY A 207 4.05 17.30 -1.27
CA GLY A 207 2.87 18.17 -1.21
C GLY A 207 1.55 17.47 -0.86
N ASP A 208 1.50 16.13 -0.76
CA ASP A 208 0.27 15.40 -0.43
C ASP A 208 -0.37 15.82 0.90
N SER A 209 0.44 16.20 1.88
CA SER A 209 -0.02 16.69 3.18
C SER A 209 -0.50 18.16 3.17
N ARG A 210 -0.38 18.88 2.04
CA ARG A 210 -0.78 20.29 1.94
C ARG A 210 -2.11 20.42 1.20
N ASN A 211 -2.89 21.42 1.58
CA ASN A 211 -4.16 21.75 0.90
C ASN A 211 -5.04 20.50 0.72
N LEU A 212 -5.29 19.80 1.81
CA LEU A 212 -6.13 18.60 1.80
C LEU A 212 -7.55 18.94 1.35
N PRO A 213 -8.20 18.07 0.56
CA PRO A 213 -9.61 18.21 0.25
C PRO A 213 -10.48 18.28 1.51
N ALA A 214 -11.61 18.95 1.41
CA ALA A 214 -12.60 18.97 2.50
C ALA A 214 -12.96 17.55 2.97
N GLY A 215 -13.07 17.36 4.28
CA GLY A 215 -13.38 16.07 4.90
C GLY A 215 -12.20 15.10 5.02
N ILE A 216 -10.97 15.57 4.75
CA ILE A 216 -9.74 14.82 5.00
C ILE A 216 -8.88 15.61 5.99
N SER A 217 -8.59 15.02 7.15
CA SER A 217 -7.69 15.58 8.17
C SER A 217 -6.30 14.99 8.07
N LEU A 218 -5.27 15.79 8.39
CA LEU A 218 -3.89 15.28 8.52
C LEU A 218 -3.73 14.64 9.90
N LEU A 219 -3.25 13.41 9.95
CA LEU A 219 -2.94 12.71 11.19
C LEU A 219 -1.42 12.62 11.34
N THR A 220 -0.89 13.23 12.41
CA THR A 220 0.53 13.15 12.74
C THR A 220 0.83 11.91 13.60
N PRO A 221 2.11 11.46 13.72
CA PRO A 221 2.46 10.36 14.62
C PRO A 221 2.06 10.61 16.07
N GLU A 222 2.18 11.87 16.54
CA GLU A 222 1.83 12.28 17.90
C GLU A 222 0.31 12.17 18.13
N ALA A 223 -0.49 12.68 17.19
CA ALA A 223 -1.94 12.57 17.26
C ALA A 223 -2.39 11.11 17.18
N PHE A 224 -1.77 10.30 16.27
CA PHE A 224 -2.07 8.86 16.15
C PHE A 224 -1.79 8.10 17.45
N ALA A 225 -0.74 8.44 18.18
CA ALA A 225 -0.41 7.83 19.46
C ALA A 225 -1.36 8.22 20.60
N GLY A 226 -2.08 9.34 20.46
CA GLY A 226 -3.05 9.83 21.44
C GLY A 226 -4.40 9.13 21.38
N PRO A 227 -5.31 9.42 22.33
CA PRO A 227 -6.67 8.88 22.38
C PRO A 227 -7.47 9.19 21.10
N LEU A 228 -8.35 8.28 20.69
CA LEU A 228 -9.22 8.51 19.52
C LEU A 228 -10.07 9.79 19.66
N ALA A 229 -10.47 10.13 20.89
CA ALA A 229 -11.25 11.36 21.15
C ALA A 229 -10.54 12.65 20.70
N ASP A 230 -9.21 12.65 20.63
CA ASP A 230 -8.40 13.81 20.27
C ASP A 230 -8.08 13.89 18.76
N TRP A 231 -8.53 12.92 17.96
CA TRP A 231 -8.32 12.93 16.51
C TRP A 231 -9.35 13.84 15.82
N HIS A 232 -8.88 14.93 15.23
CA HIS A 232 -9.73 15.99 14.63
C HIS A 232 -9.53 16.12 13.12
#